data_e40f46f6a022167a762653ac3e7f9663
#
_entry.id   e40f46f6a022167a762653ac3e7f9663
#
_cell.length_a   1.000
_cell.length_b   1.000
_cell.length_c   1.000
_cell.angle_alpha   90.00
_cell.angle_beta   90.00
_cell.angle_gamma   90.00
#
_symmetry.space_group_name_H-M   'P 1'
#
loop_
_entity.id
_entity.type
_entity.pdbx_description
1 polymer ?
#
loop_
_entity_poly.entity_id
_entity_poly.type
_entity_poly.pdbx_seq_one_letter_code
_entity_poly.pdbx_strand_id
1 'polypeptide(L)'
;MTLFKEQALSLLGIEGWRHIEPCIVAALATESPLLLIGEHGTAKSLLLERLADALELQFRHYNASTINFDDLVGFPVPEKDHIKYLRTPLDAWDAEVLFIDEISRCRIDMQNRLFSIVHERKMQGQSLDKLRFRW
;
A
#
# COMPACT_ATOMS: atom_id res chain seq x y z
N MET A 1 -20.93 -13.43 18.47
CA MET A 1 -21.23 -13.67 17.04
C MET A 1 -22.21 -12.66 16.43
N THR A 2 -22.45 -11.55 17.09
CA THR A 2 -23.40 -10.52 16.64
C THR A 2 -22.71 -9.26 16.08
N LEU A 3 -21.39 -9.15 16.17
CA LEU A 3 -20.60 -7.98 15.70
C LEU A 3 -20.33 -7.95 14.19
N PHE A 4 -20.63 -9.02 13.45
CA PHE A 4 -20.47 -9.06 11.99
C PHE A 4 -21.75 -8.70 11.21
N LYS A 5 -22.79 -8.23 11.87
CA LYS A 5 -24.03 -7.80 11.21
C LYS A 5 -24.03 -6.33 10.81
N GLU A 6 -23.21 -5.51 11.42
CA GLU A 6 -22.98 -4.14 10.99
C GLU A 6 -21.78 -4.11 10.06
N GLN A 7 -22.03 -3.69 8.83
CA GLN A 7 -21.04 -3.67 7.77
C GLN A 7 -19.92 -2.70 8.15
N ALA A 8 -18.73 -3.22 8.35
CA ALA A 8 -17.57 -2.46 8.79
C ALA A 8 -17.26 -1.27 7.84
N LEU A 9 -17.45 -1.46 6.54
CA LEU A 9 -17.22 -0.39 5.56
C LEU A 9 -18.26 0.73 5.65
N SER A 10 -19.51 0.43 6.03
CA SER A 10 -20.52 1.48 6.25
C SER A 10 -20.16 2.36 7.46
N LEU A 11 -19.53 1.81 8.47
CA LEU A 11 -19.03 2.55 9.64
C LEU A 11 -17.92 3.54 9.23
N LEU A 12 -17.19 3.23 8.17
CA LEU A 12 -16.19 4.11 7.57
C LEU A 12 -16.82 5.12 6.59
N GLY A 13 -18.14 5.14 6.44
CA GLY A 13 -18.85 6.00 5.52
C GLY A 13 -18.61 5.64 4.03
N ILE A 14 -18.34 4.37 3.75
CA ILE A 14 -18.17 3.85 2.40
C ILE A 14 -19.42 3.05 2.01
N GLU A 15 -20.10 3.53 1.01
CA GLU A 15 -21.33 2.95 0.48
C GLU A 15 -21.06 2.16 -0.81
N GLY A 16 -21.89 1.13 -1.07
CA GLY A 16 -21.83 0.38 -2.33
C GLY A 16 -20.81 -0.75 -2.39
N TRP A 17 -20.00 -0.95 -1.36
CA TRP A 17 -18.90 -1.93 -1.34
C TRP A 17 -19.20 -3.23 -0.60
N ARG A 18 -20.46 -3.45 -0.23
CA ARG A 18 -20.90 -4.62 0.55
C ARG A 18 -20.50 -5.96 -0.04
N HIS A 19 -20.57 -6.06 -1.38
CA HIS A 19 -20.30 -7.31 -2.10
C HIS A 19 -18.84 -7.75 -2.04
N ILE A 20 -17.90 -6.82 -1.83
CA ILE A 20 -16.46 -7.14 -1.73
C ILE A 20 -15.90 -7.00 -0.32
N GLU A 21 -16.70 -6.54 0.65
CA GLU A 21 -16.27 -6.40 2.04
C GLU A 21 -15.67 -7.69 2.60
N PRO A 22 -16.23 -8.89 2.37
CA PRO A 22 -15.60 -10.13 2.84
C PRO A 22 -14.19 -10.36 2.29
N CYS A 23 -13.94 -9.96 1.04
CA CYS A 23 -12.62 -10.07 0.42
C CYS A 23 -11.63 -9.10 1.07
N ILE A 24 -12.05 -7.88 1.36
CA ILE A 24 -11.23 -6.88 2.06
C ILE A 24 -10.88 -7.35 3.46
N VAL A 25 -11.87 -7.83 4.21
CA VAL A 25 -11.66 -8.37 5.58
C VAL A 25 -10.72 -9.57 5.55
N ALA A 26 -10.87 -10.47 4.58
CA ALA A 26 -9.98 -11.61 4.43
C ALA A 26 -8.54 -11.17 4.13
N ALA A 27 -8.36 -10.20 3.23
CA ALA A 27 -7.04 -9.65 2.90
C ALA A 27 -6.38 -8.97 4.12
N LEU A 28 -7.16 -8.24 4.92
CA LEU A 28 -6.68 -7.65 6.17
C LEU A 28 -6.28 -8.74 7.19
N ALA A 29 -7.11 -9.75 7.38
CA ALA A 29 -6.87 -10.82 8.35
C ALA A 29 -5.64 -11.66 8.01
N THR A 30 -5.35 -11.85 6.72
CA THR A 30 -4.22 -12.65 6.25
C THR A 30 -2.99 -11.83 5.86
N GLU A 31 -3.09 -10.50 5.92
CA GLU A 31 -2.08 -9.57 5.40
C GLU A 31 -1.67 -9.87 3.95
N SER A 32 -2.61 -10.38 3.17
CA SER A 32 -2.40 -10.66 1.74
C SER A 32 -2.47 -9.38 0.91
N PRO A 33 -1.73 -9.31 -0.21
CA PRO A 33 -1.88 -8.20 -1.14
C PRO A 33 -3.31 -8.13 -1.68
N LEU A 34 -3.86 -6.92 -1.79
CA LEU A 34 -5.20 -6.67 -2.30
C LEU A 34 -5.13 -5.82 -3.57
N LEU A 35 -5.68 -6.31 -4.66
CA LEU A 35 -5.83 -5.55 -5.90
C LEU A 35 -7.28 -5.12 -6.09
N LEU A 36 -7.51 -3.81 -6.10
CA LEU A 36 -8.83 -3.22 -6.36
C LEU A 36 -8.91 -2.76 -7.81
N ILE A 37 -9.82 -3.36 -8.57
CA ILE A 37 -10.08 -3.00 -9.97
C ILE A 37 -11.45 -2.34 -10.06
N GLY A 38 -11.51 -1.15 -10.64
CA GLY A 38 -12.76 -0.41 -10.81
C GLY A 38 -12.54 0.93 -11.50
N GLU A 39 -13.64 1.54 -11.92
CA GLU A 39 -13.63 2.83 -12.59
C GLU A 39 -13.10 3.95 -11.68
N HIS A 40 -12.70 5.07 -12.29
CA HIS A 40 -12.35 6.28 -11.56
C HIS A 40 -13.55 6.81 -10.77
N GLY A 41 -13.27 7.42 -9.61
CA GLY A 41 -14.33 8.00 -8.78
C GLY A 41 -15.14 6.99 -7.96
N THR A 42 -14.74 5.73 -7.88
CA THR A 42 -15.41 4.70 -7.08
C THR A 42 -14.93 4.63 -5.63
N ALA A 43 -14.31 5.68 -5.13
CA ALA A 43 -13.84 5.83 -3.75
C ALA A 43 -12.80 4.79 -3.28
N LYS A 44 -12.04 4.16 -4.19
CA LYS A 44 -11.00 3.18 -3.83
C LYS A 44 -9.97 3.78 -2.88
N SER A 45 -9.37 4.90 -3.25
CA SER A 45 -8.36 5.58 -2.43
C SER A 45 -8.91 6.03 -1.08
N LEU A 46 -10.13 6.56 -1.07
CA LEU A 46 -10.80 6.98 0.15
C LEU A 46 -11.06 5.81 1.11
N LEU A 47 -11.46 4.65 0.57
CA LEU A 47 -11.64 3.44 1.37
C LEU A 47 -10.33 3.04 2.07
N LEU A 48 -9.23 2.99 1.32
CA LEU A 48 -7.94 2.51 1.83
C LEU A 48 -7.35 3.48 2.84
N GLU A 49 -7.50 4.78 2.61
CA GLU A 49 -7.10 5.82 3.56
C GLU A 49 -7.89 5.71 4.88
N ARG A 50 -9.21 5.60 4.80
CA ARG A 50 -10.06 5.44 5.99
C ARG A 50 -9.81 4.14 6.74
N LEU A 51 -9.50 3.05 6.04
CA LEU A 51 -9.10 1.81 6.67
C LEU A 51 -7.78 1.97 7.44
N ALA A 52 -6.79 2.61 6.85
CA ALA A 52 -5.52 2.87 7.51
C ALA A 52 -5.68 3.77 8.73
N ASP A 53 -6.48 4.82 8.62
CA ASP A 53 -6.80 5.72 9.73
C ASP A 53 -7.51 4.99 10.88
N ALA A 54 -8.53 4.19 10.55
CA ALA A 54 -9.28 3.42 11.55
C ALA A 54 -8.44 2.37 12.28
N LEU A 55 -7.39 1.87 11.62
CA LEU A 55 -6.42 0.92 12.18
C LEU A 55 -5.19 1.61 12.80
N GLU A 56 -5.14 2.94 12.76
CA GLU A 56 -4.03 3.77 13.27
C GLU A 56 -2.66 3.39 12.67
N LEU A 57 -2.65 3.05 11.37
CA LEU A 57 -1.46 2.57 10.67
C LEU A 57 -0.74 3.69 9.89
N GLN A 58 0.58 3.58 9.78
CA GLN A 58 1.39 4.47 8.95
C GLN A 58 1.14 4.19 7.47
N PHE A 59 0.34 5.05 6.86
CA PHE A 59 -0.12 4.93 5.48
C PHE A 59 0.76 5.71 4.51
N ARG A 60 1.11 5.09 3.39
CA ARG A 60 1.77 5.74 2.25
C ARG A 60 0.98 5.46 0.98
N HIS A 61 0.66 6.51 0.27
CA HIS A 61 -0.03 6.47 -1.01
C HIS A 61 0.91 6.94 -2.12
N TYR A 62 1.10 6.11 -3.12
CA TYR A 62 1.93 6.41 -4.28
C TYR A 62 1.14 6.24 -5.57
N ASN A 63 1.27 7.22 -6.46
CA ASN A 63 0.78 7.08 -7.83
C ASN A 63 1.89 6.45 -8.68
N ALA A 64 1.71 5.19 -9.06
CA ALA A 64 2.69 4.42 -9.80
C ALA A 64 3.00 4.96 -11.21
N SER A 65 2.10 5.75 -11.78
CA SER A 65 2.33 6.37 -13.09
C SER A 65 3.30 7.55 -13.06
N THR A 66 3.51 8.17 -11.89
CA THR A 66 4.31 9.40 -11.75
C THR A 66 5.48 9.29 -10.79
N ILE A 67 5.47 8.30 -9.89
CA ILE A 67 6.52 8.15 -8.89
C ILE A 67 7.83 7.64 -9.51
N ASN A 68 8.95 8.12 -9.01
CA ASN A 68 10.26 7.53 -9.25
C ASN A 68 10.60 6.54 -8.13
N PHE A 69 11.43 5.55 -8.45
CA PHE A 69 11.81 4.56 -7.46
C PHE A 69 12.60 5.16 -6.29
N ASP A 70 13.37 6.20 -6.55
CA ASP A 70 14.13 6.93 -5.52
C ASP A 70 13.22 7.62 -4.49
N ASP A 71 11.98 7.95 -4.86
CA ASP A 71 10.99 8.48 -3.91
C ASP A 71 10.60 7.45 -2.86
N LEU A 72 10.59 6.16 -3.24
CA LEU A 72 10.28 5.05 -2.34
C LEU A 72 11.47 4.67 -1.43
N VAL A 73 12.66 4.67 -2.01
CA VAL A 73 13.88 4.15 -1.35
C VAL A 73 14.65 5.24 -0.61
N GLY A 74 14.57 6.47 -1.10
CA GLY A 74 15.48 7.55 -0.74
C GLY A 74 16.67 7.64 -1.71
N PHE A 75 17.49 8.65 -1.54
CA PHE A 75 18.62 8.91 -2.43
C PHE A 75 19.84 8.09 -2.01
N PRO A 76 20.46 7.33 -2.94
CA PRO A 76 21.67 6.60 -2.65
C PRO A 76 22.86 7.55 -2.47
N VAL A 77 23.54 7.43 -1.35
CA VAL A 77 24.76 8.21 -1.04
C VAL A 77 25.88 7.22 -0.74
N PRO A 78 27.02 7.33 -1.41
CA PRO A 78 28.17 6.49 -1.12
C PRO A 78 28.74 6.81 0.28
N GLU A 79 28.92 5.81 1.11
CA GLU A 79 29.53 5.91 2.44
C GLU A 79 30.61 4.85 2.59
N LYS A 80 31.88 5.24 2.42
CA LYS A 80 33.06 4.34 2.46
C LYS A 80 32.89 3.07 1.60
N ASP A 81 32.49 1.96 2.21
CA ASP A 81 32.42 0.64 1.57
C ASP A 81 30.99 0.18 1.25
N HIS A 82 29.97 1.02 1.49
CA HIS A 82 28.57 0.68 1.22
C HIS A 82 27.76 1.88 0.74
N ILE A 83 26.58 1.59 0.19
CA ILE A 83 25.62 2.62 -0.21
C ILE A 83 24.63 2.81 0.94
N LYS A 84 24.50 4.05 1.40
CA LYS A 84 23.46 4.46 2.35
C LYS A 84 22.36 5.19 1.61
N TYR A 85 21.11 4.93 1.98
CA TYR A 85 19.98 5.66 1.44
C TYR A 85 19.60 6.81 2.35
N LEU A 86 19.59 8.02 1.80
CA LEU A 86 19.15 9.22 2.51
C LEU A 86 17.62 9.20 2.56
N ARG A 87 17.11 9.05 3.77
CA ARG A 87 15.68 8.95 4.01
C ARG A 87 14.95 10.23 3.61
N THR A 88 13.77 10.08 3.05
CA THR A 88 12.88 11.19 2.71
C THR A 88 11.55 11.05 3.46
N PRO A 89 10.79 12.12 3.64
CA PRO A 89 9.46 12.03 4.26
C PRO A 89 8.47 11.13 3.48
N LEU A 90 8.78 10.86 2.21
CA LEU A 90 7.93 10.08 1.30
C LEU A 90 8.39 8.62 1.17
N ASP A 91 9.50 8.23 1.77
CA ASP A 91 10.01 6.87 1.62
C ASP A 91 9.09 5.81 2.26
N ALA A 92 9.25 4.56 1.80
CA ALA A 92 8.40 3.46 2.18
C ALA A 92 8.90 2.65 3.39
N TRP A 93 10.08 2.97 3.94
CA TRP A 93 10.74 2.14 4.95
C TRP A 93 9.96 1.97 6.26
N ASP A 94 9.24 3.01 6.68
CA ASP A 94 8.45 2.98 7.92
C ASP A 94 6.95 2.78 7.67
N ALA A 95 6.56 2.52 6.43
CA ALA A 95 5.16 2.29 6.10
C ALA A 95 4.66 0.96 6.66
N GLU A 96 3.48 0.98 7.25
CA GLU A 96 2.73 -0.21 7.62
C GLU A 96 1.72 -0.59 6.55
N VAL A 97 1.27 0.40 5.78
CA VAL A 97 0.37 0.26 4.65
C VAL A 97 0.94 0.98 3.44
N LEU A 98 1.08 0.27 2.33
CA LEU A 98 1.37 0.84 1.02
C LEU A 98 0.14 0.72 0.12
N PHE A 99 -0.34 1.85 -0.36
CA PHE A 99 -1.31 1.92 -1.44
C PHE A 99 -0.61 2.40 -2.72
N ILE A 100 -0.67 1.55 -3.74
CA ILE A 100 -0.05 1.80 -5.05
C ILE A 100 -1.17 2.00 -6.06
N ASP A 101 -1.46 3.26 -6.36
CA ASP A 101 -2.51 3.65 -7.30
C ASP A 101 -1.99 3.66 -8.74
N GLU A 102 -2.90 3.50 -9.70
CA GLU A 102 -2.62 3.57 -11.15
C GLU A 102 -1.54 2.59 -11.62
N ILE A 103 -1.47 1.40 -11.01
CA ILE A 103 -0.47 0.37 -11.34
C ILE A 103 -0.51 -0.05 -12.82
N SER A 104 -1.69 0.00 -13.44
CA SER A 104 -1.87 -0.33 -14.86
C SER A 104 -1.20 0.68 -15.81
N ARG A 105 -0.96 1.91 -15.34
CA ARG A 105 -0.28 2.98 -16.10
C ARG A 105 1.20 3.09 -15.77
N CYS A 106 1.66 2.26 -14.88
CA CYS A 106 3.06 2.24 -14.47
C CYS A 106 3.94 1.66 -15.58
N ARG A 107 5.15 2.19 -15.72
CA ARG A 107 6.15 1.62 -16.62
C ARG A 107 6.53 0.21 -16.18
N ILE A 108 6.81 -0.68 -17.12
CA ILE A 108 7.10 -2.09 -16.85
C ILE A 108 8.32 -2.26 -15.92
N ASP A 109 9.36 -1.46 -16.10
CA ASP A 109 10.54 -1.48 -15.25
C ASP A 109 10.21 -1.13 -13.78
N MET A 110 9.30 -0.19 -13.58
CA MET A 110 8.82 0.19 -12.26
C MET A 110 7.89 -0.87 -11.67
N GLN A 111 7.00 -1.46 -12.48
CA GLN A 111 6.14 -2.57 -12.04
C GLN A 111 6.97 -3.72 -11.46
N ASN A 112 8.05 -4.10 -12.15
CA ASN A 112 8.94 -5.17 -11.69
C ASN A 112 9.59 -4.86 -10.34
N ARG A 113 9.93 -3.59 -10.08
CA ARG A 113 10.48 -3.16 -8.79
C ARG A 113 9.43 -3.16 -7.68
N LEU A 114 8.22 -2.71 -7.99
CA LEU A 114 7.10 -2.72 -7.07
C LEU A 114 6.66 -4.15 -6.71
N PHE A 115 6.85 -5.10 -7.61
CA PHE A 115 6.51 -6.50 -7.38
C PHE A 115 7.23 -7.10 -6.16
N SER A 116 8.51 -6.84 -5.99
CA SER A 116 9.25 -7.29 -4.80
C SER A 116 8.70 -6.70 -3.51
N ILE A 117 8.26 -5.45 -3.54
CA ILE A 117 7.63 -4.80 -2.38
C ILE A 117 6.29 -5.46 -2.05
N VAL A 118 5.45 -5.63 -3.07
CA VAL A 118 4.10 -6.18 -2.89
C VAL A 118 4.14 -7.65 -2.48
N HIS A 119 4.98 -8.44 -3.13
CA HIS A 119 5.02 -9.90 -2.95
C HIS A 119 5.90 -10.32 -1.77
N GLU A 120 7.13 -9.79 -1.72
CA GLU A 120 8.15 -10.25 -0.77
C GLU A 120 8.33 -9.33 0.45
N ARG A 121 7.70 -8.16 0.46
CA ARG A 121 7.94 -7.10 1.46
C ARG A 121 9.42 -6.71 1.52
N LYS A 122 10.07 -6.63 0.36
CA LYS A 122 11.48 -6.25 0.24
C LYS A 122 11.66 -5.08 -0.70
N MET A 123 12.63 -4.26 -0.38
CA MET A 123 13.05 -3.12 -1.19
C MET A 123 14.57 -3.07 -1.21
N GLN A 124 15.18 -3.12 -2.40
CA GLN A 124 16.64 -3.19 -2.57
C GLN A 124 17.29 -4.33 -1.75
N GLY A 125 16.64 -5.50 -1.70
CA GLY A 125 17.13 -6.66 -0.95
C GLY A 125 16.94 -6.58 0.57
N GLN A 126 16.46 -5.46 1.10
CA GLN A 126 16.21 -5.26 2.52
C GLN A 126 14.74 -5.48 2.86
N SER A 127 14.47 -6.10 3.99
CA SER A 127 13.12 -6.35 4.47
C SER A 127 12.43 -5.06 4.92
N LEU A 128 11.14 -4.94 4.60
CA LEU A 128 10.24 -3.91 5.09
C LEU A 128 9.46 -4.48 6.29
N ASP A 129 10.12 -4.53 7.43
CA ASP A 129 9.61 -5.28 8.60
C ASP A 129 8.29 -4.73 9.16
N LYS A 130 8.02 -3.44 8.97
CA LYS A 130 6.77 -2.81 9.41
C LYS A 130 5.63 -2.98 8.43
N LEU A 131 5.93 -3.31 7.17
CA LEU A 131 4.93 -3.36 6.10
C LEU A 131 4.01 -4.57 6.26
N ARG A 132 2.75 -4.30 6.55
CA ARG A 132 1.69 -5.31 6.73
C ARG A 132 0.79 -5.39 5.52
N PHE A 133 0.28 -4.26 5.05
CA PHE A 133 -0.74 -4.21 4.00
C PHE A 133 -0.20 -3.58 2.72
N ARG A 134 -0.50 -4.20 1.58
CA ARG A 134 -0.13 -3.78 0.23
C ARG A 134 -1.39 -3.77 -0.63
N TRP A 135 -1.81 -2.60 -1.04
CA TRP A 135 -3.05 -2.39 -1.78
C TRP A 135 -2.83 -1.64 -3.08
#